data_9f4815cc761d96079ed2fc40fc46601f
#
_entry.id   9f4815cc761d96079ed2fc40fc46601f
#
_cell.length_a   1.000
_cell.length_b   1.000
_cell.length_c   1.000
_cell.angle_alpha   90.00
_cell.angle_beta   90.00
_cell.angle_gamma   90.00
#
_symmetry.space_group_name_H-M   'P 1'
#
loop_
_entity.id
_entity.type
_entity.pdbx_description
1 polymer ?
#
loop_
_entity_poly.entity_id
_entity_poly.type
_entity_poly.pdbx_seq_one_letter_code
_entity_poly.pdbx_strand_id
1 'polypeptide(L)' 'MDTQEFKLRGEYVALCDLLKLAGIADSGGQGKLMIANGEVTVDGQPESRKTAKIRANQTVRCLGQTVRVMAADD' A
#
# COMPACT_ATOMS: atom_id res chain seq x y z
N MET A 1 -11.62 10.70 7.56
CA MET A 1 -10.48 10.12 6.90
C MET A 1 -10.45 8.64 7.15
N ASP A 2 -10.34 7.88 6.10
CA ASP A 2 -10.47 6.44 6.21
C ASP A 2 -9.11 5.81 6.44
N THR A 3 -8.98 5.16 7.58
CA THR A 3 -7.79 4.38 7.90
C THR A 3 -8.19 2.93 8.02
N GLN A 4 -7.51 2.07 7.28
CA GLN A 4 -7.75 0.64 7.40
C GLN A 4 -6.46 -0.07 7.77
N GLU A 5 -6.60 -1.25 8.32
CA GLU A 5 -5.47 -2.08 8.70
C GLU A 5 -5.36 -3.25 7.75
N PHE A 6 -4.16 -3.55 7.32
CA PHE A 6 -3.89 -4.67 6.44
C PHE A 6 -2.89 -5.61 7.13
N LYS A 7 -3.29 -6.85 7.34
CA LYS A 7 -2.40 -7.85 7.91
C LYS A 7 -1.62 -8.57 6.82
N LEU A 8 -0.31 -8.57 6.95
CA LEU A 8 0.55 -9.30 6.03
C LEU A 8 0.30 -10.79 6.15
N ARG A 9 0.51 -11.50 5.03
CA ARG A 9 0.50 -12.96 5.03
C ARG A 9 1.89 -13.54 5.13
N GLY A 10 2.91 -12.70 4.99
CA GLY A 10 4.30 -13.07 5.07
C GLY A 10 5.10 -11.89 5.55
N GLU A 11 6.30 -11.73 5.05
CA GLU A 11 7.20 -10.68 5.50
C GLU A 11 6.89 -9.33 4.88
N TYR A 12 6.27 -9.30 3.69
CA TYR A 12 5.97 -8.07 2.98
C TYR A 12 4.88 -8.29 1.97
N VAL A 13 4.40 -7.18 1.40
CA VAL A 13 3.49 -7.20 0.26
C VAL A 13 3.98 -6.14 -0.74
N ALA A 14 3.85 -6.42 -2.03
CA ALA A 14 4.21 -5.43 -3.05
C ALA A 14 3.21 -4.26 -2.99
N LEU A 15 3.71 -3.03 -3.14
CA LEU A 15 2.88 -1.85 -3.00
C LEU A 15 1.66 -1.87 -3.93
N CYS A 16 1.85 -2.23 -5.20
CA CYS A 16 0.72 -2.28 -6.15
C CYS A 16 -0.33 -3.32 -5.72
N ASP A 17 0.11 -4.44 -5.16
CA ASP A 17 -0.81 -5.46 -4.66
C ASP A 17 -1.54 -4.99 -3.41
N LEU A 18 -0.85 -4.26 -2.55
CA LEU A 18 -1.48 -3.71 -1.35
C LEU A 18 -2.63 -2.77 -1.73
N LEU A 19 -2.41 -1.90 -2.71
CA LEU A 19 -3.45 -0.96 -3.16
C LEU A 19 -4.67 -1.71 -3.68
N LYS A 20 -4.45 -2.79 -4.41
CA LYS A 20 -5.55 -3.63 -4.90
C LYS A 20 -6.26 -4.32 -3.75
N LEU A 21 -5.53 -4.95 -2.85
CA LEU A 21 -6.11 -5.70 -1.74
C LEU A 21 -6.84 -4.80 -0.75
N ALA A 22 -6.39 -3.56 -0.62
CA ALA A 22 -7.04 -2.57 0.25
C ALA A 22 -8.26 -1.93 -0.40
N GLY A 23 -8.54 -2.24 -1.67
CA GLY A 23 -9.69 -1.68 -2.37
C GLY A 23 -9.49 -0.26 -2.87
N ILE A 24 -8.28 0.27 -2.81
CA ILE A 24 -7.96 1.61 -3.31
C ILE A 24 -7.82 1.57 -4.82
N ALA A 25 -7.22 0.51 -5.36
CA ALA A 25 -7.10 0.29 -6.80
C ALA A 25 -7.99 -0.88 -7.20
N ASP A 26 -8.55 -0.81 -8.42
CA ASP A 26 -9.40 -1.88 -8.94
C ASP A 26 -8.60 -3.10 -9.35
N SER A 27 -7.33 -2.91 -9.67
CA SER A 27 -6.46 -3.98 -10.13
C SER A 27 -5.02 -3.64 -9.80
N GLY A 28 -4.13 -4.62 -9.91
CA GLY A 28 -2.70 -4.37 -9.75
C GLY A 28 -2.17 -3.40 -10.79
N GLY A 29 -2.70 -3.45 -12.02
CA GLY A 29 -2.31 -2.51 -13.06
C GLY A 29 -2.70 -1.08 -12.74
N GLN A 30 -3.90 -0.88 -12.19
CA GLN A 30 -4.32 0.44 -11.74
C GLN A 30 -3.46 0.92 -10.58
N GLY A 31 -3.12 0.03 -9.65
CA GLY A 31 -2.21 0.36 -8.55
C GLY A 31 -0.87 0.85 -9.06
N LYS A 32 -0.33 0.22 -10.09
CA LYS A 32 0.93 0.64 -10.70
C LYS A 32 0.83 2.03 -11.30
N LEU A 33 -0.30 2.36 -11.95
CA LEU A 33 -0.51 3.68 -12.51
C LEU A 33 -0.59 4.74 -11.40
N MET A 34 -1.26 4.46 -10.31
CA MET A 34 -1.35 5.40 -9.19
C MET A 34 0.03 5.69 -8.60
N ILE A 35 0.85 4.67 -8.47
CA ILE A 35 2.21 4.84 -7.98
C ILE A 35 3.03 5.67 -8.96
N ALA A 36 2.93 5.37 -10.26
CA ALA A 36 3.66 6.09 -11.30
C ALA A 36 3.26 7.56 -11.35
N ASN A 37 2.00 7.87 -11.03
CA ASN A 37 1.49 9.24 -11.04
C ASN A 37 1.84 10.03 -9.78
N GLY A 38 2.54 9.42 -8.83
CA GLY A 38 2.95 10.12 -7.61
C GLY A 38 1.85 10.27 -6.58
N GLU A 39 0.80 9.45 -6.67
CA GLU A 39 -0.35 9.55 -5.78
C GLU A 39 -0.17 8.78 -4.46
N VAL A 40 0.92 8.05 -4.32
CA VAL A 40 1.12 7.13 -3.20
C VAL A 40 2.32 7.54 -2.37
N THR A 41 2.14 7.60 -1.06
CA THR A 41 3.24 7.82 -0.13
C THR A 41 3.35 6.64 0.82
N VAL A 42 4.57 6.35 1.24
CA VAL A 42 4.86 5.32 2.24
C VAL A 42 5.63 5.99 3.38
N ASP A 43 5.06 5.94 4.57
CA ASP A 43 5.63 6.60 5.75
C ASP A 43 5.89 8.09 5.49
N GLY A 44 4.98 8.73 4.75
CA GLY A 44 5.07 10.14 4.44
C GLY A 44 5.99 10.52 3.29
N GLN A 45 6.63 9.54 2.64
CA GLN A 45 7.55 9.77 1.53
C GLN A 45 6.92 9.29 0.22
N PRO A 46 6.99 10.07 -0.87
CA PRO A 46 6.51 9.58 -2.15
C PRO A 46 7.26 8.31 -2.58
N GLU A 47 6.51 7.33 -3.04
CA GLU A 47 7.10 6.08 -3.50
C GLU A 47 6.82 5.89 -4.97
N SER A 48 7.85 5.73 -5.78
CA SER A 48 7.71 5.55 -7.22
C SER A 48 7.92 4.11 -7.68
N ARG A 49 8.40 3.25 -6.81
CA ARG A 49 8.62 1.84 -7.15
C ARG A 49 7.32 1.08 -7.04
N LYS A 50 6.84 0.55 -8.16
CA LYS A 50 5.53 -0.11 -8.22
C LYS A 50 5.45 -1.37 -7.40
N THR A 51 6.56 -2.08 -7.27
CA THR A 51 6.64 -3.32 -6.50
C THR A 51 7.47 -3.15 -5.23
N ALA A 52 7.51 -1.93 -4.68
CA ALA A 52 8.19 -1.69 -3.41
C ALA A 52 7.67 -2.67 -2.35
N LYS A 53 8.57 -3.22 -1.56
CA LYS A 53 8.21 -4.17 -0.51
C LYS A 53 7.73 -3.42 0.71
N ILE A 54 6.45 -3.59 1.03
CA ILE A 54 5.84 -2.94 2.19
C ILE A 54 5.79 -3.94 3.32
N ARG A 55 6.36 -3.54 4.45
CA ARG A 55 6.52 -4.41 5.61
C ARG A 55 5.65 -3.93 6.77
N ALA A 56 5.63 -4.71 7.84
CA ALA A 56 4.88 -4.37 9.04
C ALA A 56 5.30 -3.01 9.59
N ASN A 57 4.34 -2.31 10.17
CA ASN A 57 4.50 -0.99 10.79
C ASN A 57 4.69 0.15 9.81
N GLN A 58 4.59 -0.11 8.51
CA GLN A 58 4.60 0.96 7.51
C GLN A 58 3.18 1.45 7.26
N THR A 59 3.07 2.72 6.88
CA THR A 59 1.78 3.34 6.60
C THR A 59 1.78 3.83 5.16
N VAL A 60 0.78 3.42 4.39
CA VAL A 60 0.63 3.79 3.00
C VAL A 60 -0.56 4.73 2.87
N ARG A 61 -0.38 5.84 2.17
CA ARG A 61 -1.46 6.81 1.94
C ARG A 61 -1.62 7.05 0.44
N CYS A 62 -2.87 7.09 0.01
CA CYS A 62 -3.21 7.31 -1.39
C CYS A 62 -4.61 7.87 -1.49
N LEU A 63 -4.76 9.01 -2.17
CA LEU A 63 -6.06 9.63 -2.45
C LEU A 63 -6.92 9.83 -1.19
N GLY A 64 -6.30 10.27 -0.10
CA GLY A 64 -7.01 10.53 1.14
C GLY A 64 -7.30 9.30 1.99
N GLN A 65 -6.90 8.13 1.51
CA GLN A 65 -7.06 6.89 2.27
C GLN A 65 -5.73 6.48 2.88
N THR A 66 -5.79 5.88 4.06
CA THR A 66 -4.61 5.45 4.80
C THR A 66 -4.70 3.96 5.10
N VAL A 67 -3.62 3.23 4.86
CA VAL A 67 -3.53 1.81 5.18
C VAL A 67 -2.36 1.60 6.12
N ARG A 68 -2.63 1.05 7.30
CA ARG A 68 -1.58 0.66 8.23
C ARG A 68 -1.29 -0.81 8.04
N VAL A 69 -0.04 -1.13 7.80
CA VAL A 69 0.38 -2.50 7.55
C VAL A 69 0.81 -3.16 8.86
N MET A 70 0.18 -4.27 9.16
CA MET A 70 0.40 -5.01 10.40
C MET A 70 1.16 -6.29 10.13
N ALA A 71 1.92 -6.74 11.12
CA ALA A 71 2.63 -8.01 11.01
C ALA A 71 1.65 -9.18 10.87
N ALA A 72 2.11 -10.23 10.21
CA ALA A 72 1.33 -11.45 10.09
C ALA A 72 1.07 -12.05 11.47
N ASP A 73 -0.10 -12.63 11.64
CA ASP A 73 -0.41 -13.41 12.85
C ASP A 73 0.27 -14.78 12.73
N ASP A 74 0.85 -15.22 13.81
CA ASP A 74 1.44 -16.57 13.88
C ASP A 74 0.42 -17.60 14.34
#